data_2ec0ead66243c4bd21285f240eaede1a
#
_entry.id   2ec0ead66243c4bd21285f240eaede1a
#
_cell.length_a   1.000
_cell.length_b   1.000
_cell.length_c   1.000
_cell.angle_alpha   90.00
_cell.angle_beta   90.00
_cell.angle_gamma   90.00
#
_symmetry.space_group_name_H-M   'P 1'
#
loop_
_entity.id
_entity.type
_entity.pdbx_description
1 polymer ?
#
loop_
_entity_poly.entity_id
_entity_poly.type
_entity_poly.pdbx_seq_one_letter_code
_entity_poly.pdbx_strand_id
1 'polypeptide(L)'
;LPVSIVDLDEKSLTELGQWPWPRNIIAQIVVNLANAGAAVIGFDVFFTEPDRLSPNLYAQSMPHMPKNVAAALAKMPNNDEIFANVLRQTNTVLGQAAIHEVIAGRAELPKPTRYAELNGDPKELLENFNGLTGNTKILSEAARGHGMVTINPEGDGIVRRVSMVLQVGKKLYPSLTLEMLRLAYGQKGYIAEAAHPKSGLVGLAKIKLRSKPKNFVIPTDGLGRVPVHFRPYDPGLYIPAVDV
;
A
#
# COMPACT_ATOMS: atom_id res chain seq x y z
N LEU A 1 17.61 5.98 2.65
CA LEU A 1 16.87 6.65 1.60
C LEU A 1 16.10 7.82 2.21
N PRO A 2 16.15 9.02 1.64
CA PRO A 2 15.28 10.11 2.08
C PRO A 2 13.82 9.74 1.81
N VAL A 3 12.95 10.08 2.76
CA VAL A 3 11.51 9.88 2.64
C VAL A 3 10.87 11.26 2.71
N SER A 4 9.99 11.56 1.76
CA SER A 4 9.10 12.72 1.81
C SER A 4 7.67 12.24 1.94
N ILE A 5 6.83 13.01 2.59
CA ILE A 5 5.41 12.75 2.78
C ILE A 5 4.65 13.75 1.93
N VAL A 6 3.89 13.25 0.95
CA VAL A 6 2.94 14.09 0.22
C VAL A 6 1.65 14.11 1.03
N ASP A 7 1.32 15.29 1.55
CA ASP A 7 0.25 15.46 2.52
C ASP A 7 -1.04 15.99 1.85
N LEU A 8 -2.15 15.40 2.23
CA LEU A 8 -3.50 15.86 1.84
C LEU A 8 -3.95 16.94 2.84
N ASP A 9 -3.20 18.02 2.89
CA ASP A 9 -3.36 19.10 3.84
C ASP A 9 -4.49 20.09 3.49
N GLU A 10 -4.76 21.04 4.38
CA GLU A 10 -5.80 22.06 4.18
C GLU A 10 -5.57 22.93 2.93
N LYS A 11 -4.30 23.20 2.58
CA LYS A 11 -3.96 23.92 1.34
C LYS A 11 -4.42 23.13 0.12
N SER A 12 -4.06 21.85 0.08
CA SER A 12 -4.43 20.95 -1.03
C SER A 12 -5.94 20.76 -1.13
N LEU A 13 -6.64 20.63 0.00
CA LEU A 13 -8.11 20.53 0.04
C LEU A 13 -8.78 21.82 -0.44
N THR A 14 -8.19 22.98 -0.13
CA THR A 14 -8.73 24.29 -0.56
C THR A 14 -8.57 24.47 -2.08
N GLU A 15 -7.43 24.09 -2.66
CA GLU A 15 -7.11 24.34 -4.07
C GLU A 15 -7.64 23.25 -5.01
N LEU A 16 -7.56 21.97 -4.61
CA LEU A 16 -7.99 20.82 -5.43
C LEU A 16 -9.41 20.34 -5.11
N GLY A 17 -10.03 20.89 -4.05
CA GLY A 17 -11.35 20.51 -3.60
C GLY A 17 -11.34 19.37 -2.58
N GLN A 18 -12.55 19.01 -2.14
CA GLN A 18 -12.76 18.02 -1.09
C GLN A 18 -12.28 16.62 -1.50
N TRP A 19 -11.58 15.93 -0.60
CA TRP A 19 -11.26 14.52 -0.73
C TRP A 19 -12.54 13.63 -0.64
N PRO A 20 -12.64 12.52 -1.40
CA PRO A 20 -11.63 11.95 -2.29
C PRO A 20 -11.59 12.60 -3.68
N TRP A 21 -10.38 12.94 -4.13
CA TRP A 21 -10.17 13.51 -5.47
C TRP A 21 -10.40 12.49 -6.59
N PRO A 22 -10.77 12.95 -7.79
CA PRO A 22 -10.83 12.12 -8.99
C PRO A 22 -9.49 11.41 -9.23
N ARG A 23 -9.54 10.17 -9.71
CA ARG A 23 -8.34 9.35 -9.93
C ARG A 23 -7.39 9.93 -10.98
N ASN A 24 -7.85 10.73 -11.91
CA ASN A 24 -7.00 11.45 -12.87
C ASN A 24 -6.12 12.51 -12.19
N ILE A 25 -6.61 13.20 -11.14
CA ILE A 25 -5.79 14.12 -10.33
C ILE A 25 -4.72 13.34 -9.58
N ILE A 26 -5.09 12.24 -8.93
CA ILE A 26 -4.14 11.35 -8.23
C ILE A 26 -3.09 10.80 -9.21
N ALA A 27 -3.52 10.41 -10.41
CA ALA A 27 -2.62 9.97 -11.47
C ALA A 27 -1.61 11.05 -11.86
N GLN A 28 -2.03 12.31 -11.94
CA GLN A 28 -1.13 13.44 -12.26
C GLN A 28 -0.08 13.64 -11.15
N ILE A 29 -0.48 13.59 -9.88
CA ILE A 29 0.45 13.65 -8.74
C ILE A 29 1.50 12.53 -8.83
N VAL A 30 1.09 11.30 -9.14
CA VAL A 30 2.02 10.17 -9.30
C VAL A 30 2.99 10.41 -10.46
N VAL A 31 2.52 10.93 -11.58
CA VAL A 31 3.36 11.28 -12.74
C VAL A 31 4.39 12.34 -12.35
N ASN A 32 3.96 13.38 -11.66
CA ASN A 32 4.83 14.48 -11.24
C ASN A 32 5.91 13.98 -10.26
N LEU A 33 5.54 13.15 -9.27
CA LEU A 33 6.49 12.51 -8.34
C LEU A 33 7.50 11.62 -9.08
N ALA A 34 7.03 10.81 -10.02
CA ALA A 34 7.90 9.94 -10.82
C ALA A 34 8.89 10.78 -11.67
N ASN A 35 8.42 11.86 -12.30
CA ASN A 35 9.26 12.79 -13.05
C ASN A 35 10.26 13.55 -12.17
N ALA A 36 9.89 13.83 -10.92
CA ALA A 36 10.80 14.40 -9.91
C ALA A 36 11.82 13.39 -9.39
N GLY A 37 11.79 12.12 -9.83
CA GLY A 37 12.78 11.10 -9.49
C GLY A 37 12.43 10.26 -8.27
N ALA A 38 11.17 10.21 -7.84
CA ALA A 38 10.74 9.30 -6.78
C ALA A 38 11.03 7.85 -7.17
N ALA A 39 11.88 7.17 -6.41
CA ALA A 39 12.25 5.78 -6.66
C ALA A 39 11.07 4.81 -6.44
N VAL A 40 10.23 5.10 -5.44
CA VAL A 40 9.01 4.36 -5.09
C VAL A 40 8.00 5.33 -4.50
N ILE A 41 6.74 5.15 -4.83
CA ILE A 41 5.61 5.89 -4.28
C ILE A 41 4.72 4.92 -3.52
N GLY A 42 4.46 5.20 -2.23
CA GLY A 42 3.57 4.40 -1.39
C GLY A 42 2.29 5.16 -1.05
N PHE A 43 1.16 4.51 -1.19
CA PHE A 43 -0.15 5.06 -0.80
C PHE A 43 -0.59 4.48 0.54
N ASP A 44 -0.73 5.33 1.55
CA ASP A 44 -1.45 5.02 2.79
C ASP A 44 -2.94 5.38 2.64
N VAL A 45 -3.51 4.93 1.53
CA VAL A 45 -4.89 5.18 1.12
C VAL A 45 -5.45 3.94 0.43
N PHE A 46 -6.75 3.68 0.59
CA PHE A 46 -7.47 2.58 -0.05
C PHE A 46 -8.39 3.10 -1.17
N PHE A 47 -8.32 2.46 -2.30
CA PHE A 47 -9.19 2.73 -3.45
C PHE A 47 -10.21 1.59 -3.59
N THR A 48 -11.09 1.47 -2.59
CA THR A 48 -12.00 0.32 -2.43
C THR A 48 -13.16 0.30 -3.41
N GLU A 49 -13.46 1.46 -4.01
CA GLU A 49 -14.59 1.64 -4.91
C GLU A 49 -14.15 2.32 -6.21
N PRO A 50 -14.85 2.12 -7.32
CA PRO A 50 -14.64 2.88 -8.55
C PRO A 50 -14.78 4.38 -8.31
N ASP A 51 -14.05 5.17 -9.10
CA ASP A 51 -14.13 6.64 -9.01
C ASP A 51 -15.50 7.13 -9.47
N ARG A 52 -16.33 7.54 -8.52
CA ARG A 52 -17.68 8.08 -8.77
C ARG A 52 -17.69 9.32 -9.68
N LEU A 53 -16.56 10.00 -9.79
CA LEU A 53 -16.39 11.19 -10.67
C LEU A 53 -15.86 10.81 -12.05
N SER A 54 -15.65 9.52 -12.32
CA SER A 54 -15.44 9.07 -13.71
C SER A 54 -16.61 9.48 -14.59
N PRO A 55 -16.36 10.07 -15.77
CA PRO A 55 -17.43 10.68 -16.59
C PRO A 55 -18.60 9.74 -16.89
N ASN A 56 -18.32 8.47 -17.18
CA ASN A 56 -19.33 7.45 -17.43
C ASN A 56 -20.18 7.13 -16.19
N LEU A 57 -19.56 7.04 -15.00
CA LEU A 57 -20.27 6.78 -13.73
C LEU A 57 -21.06 7.99 -13.28
N TYR A 58 -20.49 9.19 -13.46
CA TYR A 58 -21.18 10.45 -13.19
C TYR A 58 -22.44 10.57 -14.05
N ALA A 59 -22.37 10.25 -15.36
CA ALA A 59 -23.53 10.25 -16.23
C ALA A 59 -24.65 9.29 -15.77
N GLN A 60 -24.28 8.11 -15.26
CA GLN A 60 -25.24 7.14 -14.71
C GLN A 60 -25.91 7.59 -13.41
N SER A 61 -25.21 8.41 -12.62
CA SER A 61 -25.73 8.94 -11.34
C SER A 61 -26.72 10.08 -11.50
N MET A 62 -26.88 10.64 -12.71
CA MET A 62 -27.73 11.78 -13.01
C MET A 62 -28.97 11.39 -13.82
N PRO A 63 -30.12 11.05 -13.17
CA PRO A 63 -31.32 10.51 -13.85
C PRO A 63 -31.91 11.41 -14.93
N HIS A 64 -31.71 12.73 -14.82
CA HIS A 64 -32.30 13.73 -15.75
C HIS A 64 -31.29 14.31 -16.75
N MET A 65 -30.12 13.68 -16.88
CA MET A 65 -29.11 14.15 -17.83
C MET A 65 -29.60 13.98 -19.27
N PRO A 66 -29.45 15.00 -20.13
CA PRO A 66 -29.79 14.89 -21.56
C PRO A 66 -29.00 13.75 -22.21
N LYS A 67 -29.69 12.94 -23.05
CA LYS A 67 -29.10 11.74 -23.68
C LYS A 67 -27.81 12.01 -24.46
N ASN A 68 -27.75 13.14 -25.18
CA ASN A 68 -26.58 13.55 -25.92
C ASN A 68 -25.38 13.86 -25.00
N VAL A 69 -25.61 14.45 -23.82
CA VAL A 69 -24.58 14.74 -22.83
C VAL A 69 -24.09 13.44 -22.19
N ALA A 70 -25.02 12.57 -21.78
CA ALA A 70 -24.68 11.24 -21.23
C ALA A 70 -23.85 10.42 -22.22
N ALA A 71 -24.22 10.43 -23.51
CA ALA A 71 -23.49 9.73 -24.56
C ALA A 71 -22.09 10.34 -24.82
N ALA A 72 -21.91 11.64 -24.62
CA ALA A 72 -20.60 12.29 -24.72
C ALA A 72 -19.72 11.90 -23.55
N LEU A 73 -20.24 11.96 -22.32
CA LEU A 73 -19.51 11.54 -21.10
C LEU A 73 -19.12 10.07 -21.12
N ALA A 74 -19.99 9.20 -21.65
CA ALA A 74 -19.70 7.77 -21.77
C ALA A 74 -18.53 7.45 -22.71
N LYS A 75 -18.16 8.36 -23.61
CA LYS A 75 -17.00 8.23 -24.51
C LYS A 75 -15.70 8.78 -23.91
N MET A 76 -15.77 9.47 -22.79
CA MET A 76 -14.58 9.99 -22.12
C MET A 76 -13.85 8.87 -21.39
N PRO A 77 -12.52 8.97 -21.23
CA PRO A 77 -11.74 7.99 -20.48
C PRO A 77 -12.24 7.83 -19.05
N ASN A 78 -12.21 6.59 -18.55
CA ASN A 78 -12.51 6.28 -17.15
C ASN A 78 -11.30 6.68 -16.28
N ASN A 79 -11.54 7.37 -15.17
CA ASN A 79 -10.47 7.86 -14.30
C ASN A 79 -9.68 6.72 -13.66
N ASP A 80 -10.32 5.59 -13.30
CA ASP A 80 -9.61 4.42 -12.78
C ASP A 80 -8.69 3.80 -13.83
N GLU A 81 -9.08 3.80 -15.12
CA GLU A 81 -8.23 3.35 -16.22
C GLU A 81 -7.02 4.27 -16.42
N ILE A 82 -7.24 5.59 -16.34
CA ILE A 82 -6.15 6.58 -16.41
C ILE A 82 -5.15 6.29 -15.30
N PHE A 83 -5.62 6.15 -14.06
CA PHE A 83 -4.76 5.90 -12.91
C PHE A 83 -4.07 4.53 -13.02
N ALA A 84 -4.78 3.49 -13.42
CA ALA A 84 -4.20 2.17 -13.65
C ALA A 84 -3.07 2.20 -14.70
N ASN A 85 -3.21 2.99 -15.76
CA ASN A 85 -2.16 3.16 -16.77
C ASN A 85 -0.89 3.79 -16.18
N VAL A 86 -1.04 4.77 -15.30
CA VAL A 86 0.10 5.40 -14.58
C VAL A 86 0.75 4.41 -13.61
N LEU A 87 -0.05 3.64 -12.85
CA LEU A 87 0.45 2.61 -11.94
C LEU A 87 1.31 1.55 -12.64
N ARG A 88 0.93 1.13 -13.85
CA ARG A 88 1.73 0.15 -14.64
C ARG A 88 3.11 0.68 -15.03
N GLN A 89 3.27 1.99 -15.15
CA GLN A 89 4.50 2.64 -15.60
C GLN A 89 5.38 3.13 -14.44
N THR A 90 4.89 3.09 -13.20
CA THR A 90 5.58 3.63 -12.02
C THR A 90 5.84 2.55 -10.97
N ASN A 91 6.80 2.79 -10.08
CA ASN A 91 7.04 1.94 -8.92
C ASN A 91 6.11 2.33 -7.78
N THR A 92 4.83 2.03 -7.92
CA THR A 92 3.81 2.40 -6.94
C THR A 92 3.34 1.20 -6.13
N VAL A 93 3.24 1.39 -4.81
CA VAL A 93 2.71 0.43 -3.84
C VAL A 93 1.38 0.98 -3.32
N LEU A 94 0.31 0.21 -3.46
CA LEU A 94 -1.00 0.55 -2.90
C LEU A 94 -1.16 -0.03 -1.50
N GLY A 95 -1.73 0.78 -0.60
CA GLY A 95 -2.11 0.35 0.74
C GLY A 95 -3.22 -0.69 0.73
N GLN A 96 -3.21 -1.58 1.71
CA GLN A 96 -4.28 -2.52 2.03
C GLN A 96 -4.27 -2.82 3.52
N ALA A 97 -5.41 -3.24 4.08
CA ALA A 97 -5.51 -3.57 5.50
C ALA A 97 -5.93 -5.02 5.71
N ALA A 98 -5.32 -5.68 6.68
CA ALA A 98 -5.75 -6.98 7.17
C ALA A 98 -6.95 -6.81 8.10
N ILE A 99 -7.94 -7.70 7.99
CA ILE A 99 -9.16 -7.69 8.80
C ILE A 99 -9.47 -9.08 9.34
N HIS A 100 -10.07 -9.14 10.53
CA HIS A 100 -10.47 -10.40 11.14
C HIS A 100 -11.74 -10.99 10.53
N GLU A 101 -12.56 -10.16 9.92
CA GLU A 101 -13.81 -10.58 9.30
C GLU A 101 -13.61 -10.98 7.84
N VAL A 102 -14.33 -12.00 7.39
CA VAL A 102 -14.45 -12.33 5.97
C VAL A 102 -15.57 -11.49 5.39
N ILE A 103 -15.26 -10.55 4.52
CA ILE A 103 -16.29 -9.77 3.82
C ILE A 103 -16.83 -10.64 2.68
N ALA A 104 -18.06 -11.12 2.85
CA ALA A 104 -18.75 -11.90 1.82
C ALA A 104 -18.88 -11.09 0.51
N GLY A 105 -18.64 -11.74 -0.63
CA GLY A 105 -18.78 -11.14 -1.95
C GLY A 105 -17.58 -10.27 -2.41
N ARG A 106 -16.50 -10.15 -1.63
CA ARG A 106 -15.26 -9.58 -2.13
C ARG A 106 -14.48 -10.58 -2.97
N ALA A 107 -13.83 -10.03 -4.00
CA ALA A 107 -12.96 -10.78 -4.92
C ALA A 107 -11.86 -11.56 -4.17
N GLU A 108 -11.28 -12.55 -4.83
CA GLU A 108 -10.12 -13.30 -4.33
C GLU A 108 -9.06 -12.36 -3.76
N LEU A 109 -8.45 -12.79 -2.65
CA LEU A 109 -7.35 -12.08 -2.03
C LEU A 109 -6.26 -11.80 -3.08
N PRO A 110 -5.72 -10.56 -3.15
CA PRO A 110 -4.64 -10.25 -4.07
C PRO A 110 -3.47 -11.20 -3.83
N LYS A 111 -2.77 -11.57 -4.90
CA LYS A 111 -1.60 -12.44 -4.78
C LYS A 111 -0.56 -11.72 -3.91
N PRO A 112 -0.05 -12.37 -2.85
CA PRO A 112 1.00 -11.77 -2.04
C PRO A 112 2.28 -11.62 -2.85
N THR A 113 3.11 -10.67 -2.45
CA THR A 113 4.49 -10.59 -2.92
C THR A 113 5.21 -11.92 -2.68
N ARG A 114 6.05 -12.32 -3.61
CA ARG A 114 6.82 -13.56 -3.49
C ARG A 114 7.71 -13.52 -2.25
N TYR A 115 7.74 -14.61 -1.51
CA TYR A 115 8.66 -14.78 -0.39
C TYR A 115 9.19 -16.20 -0.32
N ALA A 116 10.32 -16.36 0.36
CA ALA A 116 10.88 -17.66 0.71
C ALA A 116 10.93 -17.78 2.22
N GLU A 117 10.59 -18.94 2.75
CA GLU A 117 10.71 -19.27 4.16
C GLU A 117 12.06 -19.96 4.40
N LEU A 118 12.70 -19.64 5.51
CA LEU A 118 13.99 -20.20 5.89
C LEU A 118 13.98 -20.58 7.37
N ASN A 119 14.64 -21.70 7.71
CA ASN A 119 14.83 -22.23 9.06
C ASN A 119 13.56 -22.69 9.80
N GLY A 120 12.46 -22.91 9.11
CA GLY A 120 11.19 -23.36 9.69
C GLY A 120 10.00 -22.52 9.22
N ASP A 121 8.86 -22.64 9.91
CA ASP A 121 7.67 -21.84 9.63
C ASP A 121 7.73 -20.50 10.36
N PRO A 122 7.91 -19.38 9.65
CA PRO A 122 7.96 -18.05 10.26
C PRO A 122 6.59 -17.57 10.76
N LYS A 123 5.51 -18.26 10.42
CA LYS A 123 4.13 -17.90 10.74
C LYS A 123 3.66 -18.36 12.13
N GLU A 124 4.44 -19.18 12.81
CA GLU A 124 4.02 -19.86 14.05
C GLU A 124 3.43 -18.93 15.12
N LEU A 125 3.99 -17.72 15.27
CA LEU A 125 3.54 -16.74 16.25
C LEU A 125 2.86 -15.51 15.64
N LEU A 126 2.72 -15.46 14.30
CA LEU A 126 2.10 -14.30 13.65
C LEU A 126 0.60 -14.30 13.89
N GLU A 127 0.06 -13.12 14.16
CA GLU A 127 -1.38 -12.91 14.18
C GLU A 127 -1.96 -13.27 12.81
N ASN A 128 -3.02 -14.10 12.79
CA ASN A 128 -3.67 -14.55 11.58
C ASN A 128 -4.98 -13.78 11.35
N PHE A 129 -5.04 -13.11 10.23
CA PHE A 129 -6.24 -12.42 9.74
C PHE A 129 -7.00 -13.29 8.75
N ASN A 130 -8.31 -13.05 8.63
CA ASN A 130 -9.18 -13.85 7.77
C ASN A 130 -9.43 -13.21 6.40
N GLY A 131 -9.16 -11.90 6.26
CA GLY A 131 -9.46 -11.14 5.05
C GLY A 131 -8.59 -9.92 4.88
N LEU A 132 -8.79 -9.28 3.73
CA LEU A 132 -8.15 -8.01 3.38
C LEU A 132 -9.20 -6.99 2.93
N THR A 133 -8.99 -5.74 3.31
CA THR A 133 -9.57 -4.58 2.65
C THR A 133 -8.51 -4.01 1.71
N GLY A 134 -8.85 -3.87 0.45
CA GLY A 134 -7.89 -3.43 -0.56
C GLY A 134 -8.54 -2.59 -1.65
N ASN A 135 -7.87 -2.50 -2.75
CA ASN A 135 -8.20 -1.63 -3.87
C ASN A 135 -9.12 -2.32 -4.87
N THR A 136 -9.73 -1.56 -5.78
CA THR A 136 -10.47 -2.13 -6.91
C THR A 136 -9.57 -3.04 -7.73
N LYS A 137 -10.17 -4.03 -8.41
CA LYS A 137 -9.42 -5.02 -9.20
C LYS A 137 -8.49 -4.36 -10.23
N ILE A 138 -9.01 -3.37 -10.95
CA ILE A 138 -8.24 -2.68 -12.02
C ILE A 138 -6.97 -1.99 -11.47
N LEU A 139 -7.05 -1.37 -10.29
CA LEU A 139 -5.91 -0.72 -9.65
C LEU A 139 -4.95 -1.75 -9.03
N SER A 140 -5.51 -2.78 -8.38
CA SER A 140 -4.70 -3.87 -7.80
C SER A 140 -3.88 -4.61 -8.84
N GLU A 141 -4.42 -4.88 -10.03
CA GLU A 141 -3.70 -5.55 -11.09
C GLU A 141 -2.66 -4.66 -11.78
N ALA A 142 -2.82 -3.34 -11.67
CA ALA A 142 -1.93 -2.36 -12.28
C ALA A 142 -0.72 -2.00 -11.39
N ALA A 143 -0.89 -2.00 -10.07
CA ALA A 143 0.16 -1.61 -9.14
C ALA A 143 1.35 -2.58 -9.11
N ARG A 144 2.56 -2.06 -8.85
CA ARG A 144 3.77 -2.86 -8.72
C ARG A 144 3.85 -3.64 -7.42
N GLY A 145 3.10 -3.22 -6.40
CA GLY A 145 3.07 -3.88 -5.12
C GLY A 145 1.88 -3.48 -4.27
N HIS A 146 1.64 -4.26 -3.22
CA HIS A 146 0.62 -4.01 -2.22
C HIS A 146 1.24 -4.15 -0.84
N GLY A 147 1.00 -3.19 0.04
CA GLY A 147 1.57 -3.20 1.38
C GLY A 147 0.51 -2.99 2.46
N MET A 148 0.64 -3.74 3.55
CA MET A 148 -0.26 -3.64 4.69
C MET A 148 0.02 -2.35 5.46
N VAL A 149 -1.06 -1.64 5.81
CA VAL A 149 -1.04 -0.47 6.70
C VAL A 149 -1.73 -0.75 8.03
N THR A 150 -2.11 -2.02 8.28
CA THR A 150 -2.71 -2.43 9.55
C THR A 150 -1.73 -2.22 10.68
N ILE A 151 -2.18 -1.50 11.71
CA ILE A 151 -1.44 -1.22 12.94
C ILE A 151 -2.19 -1.84 14.11
N ASN A 152 -1.48 -2.60 14.95
CA ASN A 152 -2.01 -3.16 16.18
C ASN A 152 -1.35 -2.43 17.37
N PRO A 153 -2.08 -1.52 18.04
CA PRO A 153 -1.61 -0.88 19.27
C PRO A 153 -1.34 -1.92 20.37
N GLU A 154 -0.42 -1.62 21.27
CA GLU A 154 -0.21 -2.41 22.46
C GLU A 154 -1.37 -2.27 23.45
N GLY A 155 -1.42 -3.07 24.50
CA GLY A 155 -2.56 -3.11 25.44
C GLY A 155 -2.91 -1.78 26.12
N ASP A 156 -2.02 -0.78 26.09
CA ASP A 156 -2.23 0.58 26.55
C ASP A 156 -2.66 1.56 25.43
N GLY A 157 -2.92 1.06 24.23
CA GLY A 157 -3.33 1.86 23.08
C GLY A 157 -2.17 2.57 22.36
N ILE A 158 -0.92 2.40 22.79
CA ILE A 158 0.23 3.08 22.19
C ILE A 158 0.89 2.15 21.16
N VAL A 159 1.18 2.68 19.97
CA VAL A 159 1.92 1.98 18.92
C VAL A 159 3.41 2.14 19.16
N ARG A 160 4.08 1.09 19.63
CA ARG A 160 5.55 1.06 19.81
C ARG A 160 6.24 0.19 18.81
N ARG A 161 5.53 -0.72 18.20
CA ARG A 161 6.04 -1.66 17.18
C ARG A 161 5.07 -1.76 16.02
N VAL A 162 5.61 -1.99 14.84
CA VAL A 162 4.83 -2.22 13.62
C VAL A 162 5.25 -3.53 12.97
N SER A 163 4.28 -4.25 12.45
CA SER A 163 4.53 -5.52 11.77
C SER A 163 5.15 -5.29 10.40
N MET A 164 6.25 -5.97 10.12
CA MET A 164 6.87 -5.95 8.79
C MET A 164 6.17 -6.88 7.81
N VAL A 165 5.55 -7.94 8.32
CA VAL A 165 4.68 -8.86 7.58
C VAL A 165 3.49 -9.23 8.45
N LEU A 166 2.34 -9.47 7.80
CA LEU A 166 1.15 -9.99 8.44
C LEU A 166 0.73 -11.29 7.77
N GLN A 167 0.13 -12.18 8.53
CA GLN A 167 -0.44 -13.42 8.01
C GLN A 167 -1.92 -13.22 7.68
N VAL A 168 -2.31 -13.57 6.46
CA VAL A 168 -3.72 -13.66 6.08
C VAL A 168 -3.98 -15.07 5.55
N GLY A 169 -4.78 -15.82 6.28
CA GLY A 169 -4.94 -17.25 6.04
C GLY A 169 -3.60 -17.99 6.15
N LYS A 170 -3.13 -18.58 5.04
CA LYS A 170 -1.86 -19.33 4.99
C LYS A 170 -0.69 -18.55 4.37
N LYS A 171 -0.87 -17.28 4.05
CA LYS A 171 0.10 -16.49 3.27
C LYS A 171 0.61 -15.30 4.07
N LEU A 172 1.85 -14.89 3.79
CA LEU A 172 2.44 -13.67 4.32
C LEU A 172 2.26 -12.52 3.34
N TYR A 173 1.88 -11.37 3.88
CA TYR A 173 1.76 -10.11 3.16
C TYR A 173 2.69 -9.07 3.78
N PRO A 174 3.48 -8.36 2.98
CA PRO A 174 4.42 -7.35 3.49
C PRO A 174 3.68 -6.11 3.99
N SER A 175 4.26 -5.41 4.95
CA SER A 175 3.86 -4.04 5.28
C SER A 175 4.12 -3.09 4.10
N LEU A 176 3.46 -1.91 4.10
CA LEU A 176 3.72 -0.86 3.10
C LEU A 176 5.22 -0.53 3.04
N THR A 177 5.85 -0.36 4.21
CA THR A 177 7.29 -0.07 4.31
C THR A 177 8.15 -1.18 3.70
N LEU A 178 7.88 -2.46 4.01
CA LEU A 178 8.66 -3.57 3.47
C LEU A 178 8.51 -3.66 1.95
N GLU A 179 7.30 -3.46 1.44
CA GLU A 179 7.03 -3.54 0.01
C GLU A 179 7.68 -2.37 -0.75
N MET A 180 7.66 -1.16 -0.19
CA MET A 180 8.39 -0.02 -0.74
C MET A 180 9.89 -0.27 -0.76
N LEU A 181 10.47 -0.77 0.32
CA LEU A 181 11.89 -1.15 0.38
C LEU A 181 12.22 -2.22 -0.67
N ARG A 182 11.37 -3.26 -0.79
CA ARG A 182 11.56 -4.30 -1.81
C ARG A 182 11.68 -3.72 -3.21
N LEU A 183 10.77 -2.82 -3.59
CA LEU A 183 10.81 -2.17 -4.89
C LEU A 183 12.02 -1.25 -5.03
N ALA A 184 12.37 -0.46 -4.00
CA ALA A 184 13.54 0.41 -4.01
C ALA A 184 14.85 -0.35 -4.20
N TYR A 185 14.94 -1.58 -3.66
CA TYR A 185 16.08 -2.48 -3.89
C TYR A 185 15.97 -3.31 -5.18
N GLY A 186 14.95 -3.10 -6.01
CA GLY A 186 14.74 -3.84 -7.25
C GLY A 186 14.48 -5.33 -7.05
N GLN A 187 13.98 -5.73 -5.88
CA GLN A 187 13.81 -7.14 -5.53
C GLN A 187 12.45 -7.69 -5.96
N LYS A 188 12.45 -8.96 -6.42
CA LYS A 188 11.21 -9.68 -6.79
C LYS A 188 10.46 -10.26 -5.59
N GLY A 189 11.09 -10.29 -4.42
CA GLY A 189 10.52 -10.86 -3.20
C GLY A 189 11.46 -10.66 -2.00
N TYR A 190 11.08 -11.24 -0.86
CA TYR A 190 11.84 -11.19 0.38
C TYR A 190 12.03 -12.60 0.98
N ILE A 191 12.90 -12.71 1.98
CA ILE A 191 13.10 -13.95 2.73
C ILE A 191 12.58 -13.71 4.15
N ALA A 192 11.62 -14.52 4.58
CA ALA A 192 11.14 -14.60 5.95
C ALA A 192 11.90 -15.72 6.66
N GLU A 193 12.76 -15.37 7.59
CA GLU A 193 13.61 -16.34 8.30
C GLU A 193 13.09 -16.56 9.72
N ALA A 194 12.60 -17.76 9.97
CA ALA A 194 12.21 -18.18 11.31
C ALA A 194 13.42 -18.26 12.25
N ALA A 195 13.18 -18.18 13.54
CA ALA A 195 14.20 -18.35 14.54
C ALA A 195 14.83 -19.76 14.44
N HIS A 196 16.14 -19.83 14.55
CA HIS A 196 16.82 -21.13 14.51
C HIS A 196 16.47 -21.93 15.77
N PRO A 197 16.13 -23.23 15.67
CA PRO A 197 15.71 -24.03 16.82
C PRO A 197 16.66 -24.00 18.02
N LYS A 198 17.95 -23.81 17.76
CA LYS A 198 19.00 -23.74 18.83
C LYS A 198 19.17 -22.34 19.44
N SER A 199 18.44 -21.31 18.94
CA SER A 199 18.61 -19.93 19.41
C SER A 199 17.82 -19.61 20.68
N GLY A 200 16.90 -20.47 21.09
CA GLY A 200 15.94 -20.19 22.16
C GLY A 200 14.85 -19.16 21.79
N LEU A 201 14.85 -18.68 20.55
CA LEU A 201 13.83 -17.80 20.00
C LEU A 201 12.79 -18.60 19.22
N VAL A 202 11.57 -18.08 19.11
CA VAL A 202 10.46 -18.69 18.37
C VAL A 202 9.88 -17.66 17.41
N GLY A 203 9.28 -18.13 16.32
CA GLY A 203 8.59 -17.29 15.31
C GLY A 203 9.53 -16.64 14.31
N LEU A 204 9.15 -15.49 13.76
CA LEU A 204 9.90 -14.77 12.73
C LEU A 204 11.06 -13.98 13.34
N ALA A 205 12.30 -14.36 13.04
CA ALA A 205 13.48 -13.71 13.59
C ALA A 205 13.97 -12.51 12.77
N LYS A 206 13.83 -12.58 11.45
CA LYS A 206 14.27 -11.49 10.56
C LYS A 206 13.70 -11.61 9.15
N ILE A 207 13.69 -10.48 8.47
CA ILE A 207 13.37 -10.38 7.05
C ILE A 207 14.62 -9.95 6.30
N LYS A 208 14.85 -10.53 5.13
CA LYS A 208 16.00 -10.19 4.30
C LYS A 208 15.54 -9.76 2.90
N LEU A 209 16.08 -8.66 2.43
CA LEU A 209 16.07 -8.27 1.03
C LEU A 209 17.46 -8.53 0.45
N ARG A 210 17.51 -9.23 -0.68
CA ARG A 210 18.78 -9.48 -1.37
C ARG A 210 19.34 -8.14 -1.88
N SER A 211 20.60 -7.86 -1.60
CA SER A 211 21.27 -6.66 -2.06
C SER A 211 22.76 -6.94 -2.20
N LYS A 212 23.44 -6.21 -3.08
CA LYS A 212 24.91 -6.29 -3.23
C LYS A 212 25.52 -5.00 -2.67
N PRO A 213 26.66 -5.09 -2.00
CA PRO A 213 27.47 -6.29 -1.70
C PRO A 213 26.91 -7.15 -0.55
N LYS A 214 25.96 -6.65 0.24
CA LYS A 214 25.41 -7.34 1.43
C LYS A 214 23.89 -7.24 1.46
N ASN A 215 23.22 -8.33 1.90
CA ASN A 215 21.77 -8.32 2.08
C ASN A 215 21.34 -7.24 3.08
N PHE A 216 20.22 -6.57 2.80
CA PHE A 216 19.55 -5.73 3.77
C PHE A 216 18.75 -6.63 4.73
N VAL A 217 19.05 -6.56 6.02
CA VAL A 217 18.47 -7.42 7.03
C VAL A 217 17.69 -6.59 8.03
N ILE A 218 16.44 -6.95 8.25
CA ILE A 218 15.53 -6.34 9.21
C ILE A 218 15.32 -7.36 10.34
N PRO A 219 15.94 -7.18 11.51
CA PRO A 219 15.66 -8.03 12.66
C PRO A 219 14.24 -7.73 13.18
N THR A 220 13.51 -8.78 13.56
CA THR A 220 12.15 -8.67 14.08
C THR A 220 12.06 -9.38 15.43
N ASP A 221 11.04 -9.07 16.21
CA ASP A 221 10.62 -9.94 17.31
C ASP A 221 9.91 -11.19 16.75
N GLY A 222 9.63 -12.18 17.60
CA GLY A 222 8.98 -13.41 17.16
C GLY A 222 7.62 -13.22 16.46
N LEU A 223 6.99 -12.06 16.66
CA LEU A 223 5.74 -11.64 16.05
C LEU A 223 5.94 -10.85 14.73
N GLY A 224 7.16 -10.80 14.20
CA GLY A 224 7.47 -10.13 12.94
C GLY A 224 7.43 -8.60 13.01
N ARG A 225 7.55 -8.01 14.21
CA ARG A 225 7.46 -6.58 14.44
C ARG A 225 8.83 -5.95 14.65
N VAL A 226 8.91 -4.68 14.30
CA VAL A 226 10.06 -3.81 14.55
C VAL A 226 9.66 -2.64 15.45
N PRO A 227 10.55 -2.15 16.33
CA PRO A 227 10.28 -0.95 17.12
C PRO A 227 10.19 0.28 16.21
N VAL A 228 9.25 1.18 16.53
CA VAL A 228 9.13 2.48 15.87
C VAL A 228 10.02 3.48 16.59
N HIS A 229 10.94 4.06 15.86
CA HIS A 229 11.76 5.18 16.35
C HIS A 229 11.08 6.50 16.02
N PHE A 230 10.22 6.95 16.93
CA PHE A 230 9.58 8.26 16.80
C PHE A 230 10.62 9.36 16.83
N ARG A 231 10.41 10.38 16.01
CA ARG A 231 11.22 11.59 15.99
C ARG A 231 10.31 12.81 16.13
N PRO A 232 10.86 13.98 16.54
CA PRO A 232 10.11 15.22 16.52
C PRO A 232 9.54 15.52 15.13
N TYR A 233 8.43 16.23 15.09
CA TYR A 233 7.83 16.71 13.84
C TYR A 233 8.84 17.57 13.07
N ASP A 234 9.01 17.26 11.80
CA ASP A 234 9.90 17.96 10.88
C ASP A 234 9.09 18.39 9.65
N PRO A 235 8.70 19.67 9.56
CA PRO A 235 7.88 20.17 8.45
C PRO A 235 8.56 20.02 7.08
N GLY A 236 9.90 19.96 7.04
CA GLY A 236 10.63 19.77 5.79
C GLY A 236 10.45 18.42 5.11
N LEU A 237 9.79 17.47 5.77
CA LEU A 237 9.42 16.19 5.17
C LEU A 237 8.08 16.19 4.46
N TYR A 238 7.24 17.17 4.76
CA TYR A 238 5.86 17.23 4.29
C TYR A 238 5.76 18.19 3.10
N ILE A 239 5.18 17.72 2.03
CA ILE A 239 4.95 18.47 0.80
C ILE A 239 3.44 18.49 0.56
N PRO A 240 2.77 19.66 0.54
CA PRO A 240 1.37 19.72 0.15
C PRO A 240 1.14 19.02 -1.20
N ALA A 241 0.09 18.21 -1.30
CA ALA A 241 -0.17 17.47 -2.54
C ALA A 241 -0.40 18.38 -3.74
N VAL A 242 -0.89 19.60 -3.51
CA VAL A 242 -1.09 20.63 -4.56
C VAL A 242 0.22 21.20 -5.09
N ASP A 243 1.32 21.12 -4.34
CA ASP A 243 2.64 21.62 -4.74
C ASP A 243 3.45 20.58 -5.54
N VAL A 244 2.92 19.37 -5.69
CA VAL A 244 3.46 18.30 -6.52
C VAL A 244 2.95 18.42 -7.94
#